data_3664d0c89a63b71b05c196c961fca485
#
_entry.id   3664d0c89a63b71b05c196c961fca485
#
_cell.length_a   1.000
_cell.length_b   1.000
_cell.length_c   1.000
_cell.angle_alpha   90.00
_cell.angle_beta   90.00
_cell.angle_gamma   90.00
#
_symmetry.space_group_name_H-M   'P 1'
#
loop_
_entity.id
_entity.type
_entity.pdbx_description
1 polymer ?
#
loop_
_entity_poly.entity_id
_entity_poly.type
_entity_poly.pdbx_seq_one_letter_code
_entity_poly.pdbx_strand_id
1 'polypeptide(L)'
;MKQDINTYDRQIEELFERHPSVQRQGFGGGAYKEGLDGIRAYDRALGSPWQNYPCIHVAGTNGKGSVCSMLSAALSSRGASVGLYTSPHLVDFRERMKIIRGDSFLMPEKSEILSLLHRQSTEGLSFFEITTGMAFSWFADRKVDLAVIETGLGGRLDSTNIITPCLSIVTSIGLDHCDLLGDSIEKIAAEKAGIFKPGVKALVYGDDPLTAEVFRSKAAGCGAELYFADHYADSRPEIGLLLESLAGKLDLQGEYQKQNLRTVLCALSLLGIKLDGDVTDAICRCARITGLHARWEQIDSSPLTICDIGHNSAALEKNFAQLRGLGRNMYIVYGVMADKDLEAIKPLMPREAKYYLAAPRISRSLDVGKLYNALEGLDRRAFPSVESAVAQAREDALKDPDAVVYIGGSNYLVAECISEYRTSNATEQI
;
A
#
# COMPACT_ATOMS: atom_id res chain seq x y z
N MET A 1 -0.52 30.79 -10.89
CA MET A 1 -0.96 29.86 -9.82
C MET A 1 -2.32 29.21 -10.08
N LYS A 2 -3.47 29.90 -10.25
CA LYS A 2 -4.76 29.25 -10.58
C LYS A 2 -4.80 28.56 -11.95
N GLN A 3 -4.09 29.10 -12.96
CA GLN A 3 -3.98 28.52 -14.30
C GLN A 3 -3.16 27.21 -14.31
N ASP A 4 -2.09 27.12 -13.48
CA ASP A 4 -1.20 25.96 -13.41
C ASP A 4 -1.89 24.76 -12.73
N ILE A 5 -2.72 25.01 -11.72
CA ILE A 5 -3.48 23.96 -11.00
C ILE A 5 -4.46 23.27 -11.98
N ASN A 6 -5.22 24.06 -12.76
CA ASN A 6 -6.16 23.53 -13.74
C ASN A 6 -5.48 22.73 -14.87
N THR A 7 -4.25 23.11 -15.23
CA THR A 7 -3.43 22.40 -16.22
C THR A 7 -2.94 21.05 -15.68
N TYR A 8 -2.47 20.99 -14.44
CA TYR A 8 -2.00 19.77 -13.79
C TYR A 8 -3.12 18.75 -13.68
N ASP A 9 -4.24 19.13 -13.06
CA ASP A 9 -5.36 18.21 -12.81
C ASP A 9 -5.90 17.61 -14.12
N ARG A 10 -6.01 18.45 -15.16
CA ARG A 10 -6.38 18.00 -16.51
C ARG A 10 -5.37 17.02 -17.10
N GLN A 11 -4.07 17.28 -16.99
CA GLN A 11 -3.05 16.38 -17.55
C GLN A 11 -2.94 15.06 -16.80
N ILE A 12 -3.16 15.06 -15.49
CA ILE A 12 -3.26 13.81 -14.73
C ILE A 12 -4.51 13.00 -15.17
N GLU A 13 -5.64 13.68 -15.40
CA GLU A 13 -6.85 13.02 -15.93
C GLU A 13 -6.59 12.43 -17.31
N GLU A 14 -5.98 13.21 -18.23
CA GLU A 14 -5.59 12.75 -19.56
C GLU A 14 -4.60 11.57 -19.51
N LEU A 15 -3.68 11.54 -18.53
CA LEU A 15 -2.76 10.43 -18.32
C LEU A 15 -3.52 9.14 -18.00
N PHE A 16 -4.54 9.20 -17.14
CA PHE A 16 -5.39 8.06 -16.83
C PHE A 16 -6.29 7.63 -18.00
N GLU A 17 -6.73 8.57 -18.82
CA GLU A 17 -7.60 8.29 -19.98
C GLU A 17 -6.85 7.65 -21.14
N ARG A 18 -5.65 8.16 -21.43
CA ARG A 18 -4.83 7.72 -22.58
C ARG A 18 -4.04 6.45 -22.32
N HIS A 19 -3.70 6.18 -21.05
CA HIS A 19 -2.86 5.04 -20.70
C HIS A 19 -3.63 4.03 -19.86
N PRO A 20 -3.72 2.78 -20.32
CA PRO A 20 -4.44 1.74 -19.58
C PRO A 20 -3.93 1.62 -18.14
N SER A 21 -4.86 1.65 -17.20
CA SER A 21 -4.56 1.62 -15.77
C SER A 21 -5.42 0.57 -15.06
N VAL A 22 -4.76 -0.38 -14.40
CA VAL A 22 -5.44 -1.36 -13.54
C VAL A 22 -6.27 -0.64 -12.47
N GLN A 23 -5.84 0.51 -12.01
CA GLN A 23 -6.54 1.30 -11.01
C GLN A 23 -7.93 1.77 -11.49
N ARG A 24 -8.08 2.19 -12.75
CA ARG A 24 -9.37 2.68 -13.30
C ARG A 24 -10.18 1.63 -14.06
N GLN A 25 -9.51 0.78 -14.82
CA GLN A 25 -10.16 -0.14 -15.78
C GLN A 25 -10.21 -1.59 -15.27
N GLY A 26 -9.58 -1.89 -14.13
CA GLY A 26 -9.37 -3.27 -13.72
C GLY A 26 -8.34 -3.95 -14.62
N PHE A 27 -8.44 -5.27 -14.72
CA PHE A 27 -7.49 -6.08 -15.47
C PHE A 27 -7.87 -6.26 -16.95
N GLY A 28 -9.00 -5.68 -17.39
CA GLY A 28 -9.44 -5.69 -18.77
C GLY A 28 -8.79 -4.57 -19.61
N GLY A 29 -8.99 -4.62 -20.93
CA GLY A 29 -8.66 -3.51 -21.83
C GLY A 29 -7.17 -3.19 -22.03
N GLY A 30 -6.25 -4.13 -21.74
CA GLY A 30 -4.80 -3.90 -21.91
C GLY A 30 -4.17 -3.10 -20.77
N ALA A 31 -4.87 -2.94 -19.64
CA ALA A 31 -4.36 -2.24 -18.46
C ALA A 31 -3.16 -2.94 -17.79
N TYR A 32 -3.05 -4.25 -17.96
CA TYR A 32 -1.87 -5.04 -17.62
C TYR A 32 -1.14 -5.43 -18.90
N LYS A 33 0.11 -4.99 -19.03
CA LYS A 33 1.00 -5.40 -20.13
C LYS A 33 1.92 -6.50 -19.63
N GLU A 34 1.90 -7.63 -20.32
CA GLU A 34 2.87 -8.69 -20.08
C GLU A 34 4.24 -8.27 -20.61
N GLY A 35 5.26 -8.40 -19.76
CA GLY A 35 6.65 -8.14 -20.11
C GLY A 35 7.21 -6.83 -19.59
N LEU A 36 8.53 -6.69 -19.71
CA LEU A 36 9.28 -5.53 -19.21
C LEU A 36 9.90 -4.70 -20.32
N ASP A 37 9.60 -5.00 -21.60
CA ASP A 37 10.29 -4.37 -22.73
C ASP A 37 9.90 -2.89 -22.85
N GLY A 38 8.64 -2.54 -22.61
CA GLY A 38 8.14 -1.17 -22.63
C GLY A 38 8.86 -0.31 -21.60
N ILE A 39 8.80 -0.72 -20.34
CA ILE A 39 9.47 0.02 -19.25
C ILE A 39 10.99 0.08 -19.42
N ARG A 40 11.62 -0.99 -19.92
CA ARG A 40 13.08 -1.00 -20.20
C ARG A 40 13.46 -0.03 -21.32
N ALA A 41 12.64 0.06 -22.37
CA ALA A 41 12.87 1.03 -23.44
C ALA A 41 12.70 2.47 -22.93
N TYR A 42 11.63 2.70 -22.14
CA TYR A 42 11.37 4.00 -21.53
C TYR A 42 12.46 4.42 -20.54
N ASP A 43 12.90 3.51 -19.67
CA ASP A 43 14.00 3.75 -18.73
C ASP A 43 15.31 4.13 -19.45
N ARG A 44 15.67 3.41 -20.54
CA ARG A 44 16.83 3.77 -21.36
C ARG A 44 16.70 5.16 -22.00
N ALA A 45 15.50 5.51 -22.47
CA ALA A 45 15.25 6.84 -23.05
C ALA A 45 15.37 7.94 -21.99
N LEU A 46 15.03 7.64 -20.74
CA LEU A 46 15.22 8.53 -19.57
C LEU A 46 16.67 8.56 -19.05
N GLY A 47 17.59 7.75 -19.61
CA GLY A 47 19.00 7.66 -19.18
C GLY A 47 19.23 6.68 -18.01
N SER A 48 18.33 5.70 -17.82
CA SER A 48 18.39 4.66 -16.78
C SER A 48 18.58 5.25 -15.36
N PRO A 49 17.67 6.13 -14.94
CA PRO A 49 17.84 6.94 -13.73
C PRO A 49 17.96 6.10 -12.44
N TRP A 50 17.35 4.92 -12.37
CA TRP A 50 17.45 4.04 -11.19
C TRP A 50 18.87 3.58 -10.88
N GLN A 51 19.80 3.64 -11.83
CA GLN A 51 21.21 3.26 -11.63
C GLN A 51 22.00 4.28 -10.81
N ASN A 52 21.45 5.48 -10.57
CA ASN A 52 22.14 6.55 -9.84
C ASN A 52 22.08 6.40 -8.31
N TYR A 53 21.32 5.43 -7.79
CA TYR A 53 21.14 5.22 -6.36
C TYR A 53 20.81 3.75 -6.06
N PRO A 54 21.20 3.20 -4.90
CA PRO A 54 20.80 1.87 -4.49
C PRO A 54 19.30 1.80 -4.20
N CYS A 55 18.69 0.60 -4.36
CA CYS A 55 17.27 0.38 -4.12
C CYS A 55 17.04 -0.78 -3.15
N ILE A 56 15.96 -0.69 -2.36
CA ILE A 56 15.31 -1.82 -1.70
C ILE A 56 14.02 -2.09 -2.46
N HIS A 57 13.77 -3.34 -2.84
CA HIS A 57 12.58 -3.71 -3.62
C HIS A 57 11.62 -4.53 -2.79
N VAL A 58 10.36 -4.11 -2.70
CA VAL A 58 9.36 -4.70 -1.79
C VAL A 58 8.15 -5.19 -2.58
N ALA A 59 7.93 -6.52 -2.57
CA ALA A 59 6.73 -7.18 -3.09
C ALA A 59 5.90 -7.80 -1.96
N GLY A 60 4.70 -8.26 -2.26
CA GLY A 60 3.81 -8.93 -1.31
C GLY A 60 2.34 -8.73 -1.66
N THR A 61 1.44 -9.42 -0.98
CA THR A 61 0.00 -9.17 -1.11
C THR A 61 -0.38 -7.99 -0.22
N ASN A 62 -0.20 -8.10 1.08
CA ASN A 62 -0.48 -7.06 2.06
C ASN A 62 0.81 -6.62 2.77
N GLY A 63 0.82 -5.39 3.32
CA GLY A 63 1.95 -4.89 4.13
C GLY A 63 3.03 -4.15 3.36
N LYS A 64 3.06 -4.17 2.02
CA LYS A 64 4.09 -3.50 1.20
C LYS A 64 4.32 -2.04 1.60
N GLY A 65 3.27 -1.21 1.50
CA GLY A 65 3.37 0.22 1.81
C GLY A 65 3.78 0.50 3.27
N SER A 66 3.32 -0.32 4.23
CA SER A 66 3.75 -0.20 5.64
C SER A 66 5.23 -0.53 5.82
N VAL A 67 5.71 -1.63 5.22
CA VAL A 67 7.13 -2.01 5.24
C VAL A 67 7.99 -0.94 4.56
N CYS A 68 7.57 -0.44 3.40
CA CYS A 68 8.27 0.64 2.70
C CYS A 68 8.35 1.91 3.56
N SER A 69 7.27 2.29 4.23
CA SER A 69 7.23 3.48 5.09
C SER A 69 8.11 3.33 6.33
N MET A 70 8.03 2.19 7.04
CA MET A 70 8.88 1.91 8.20
C MET A 70 10.37 1.93 7.82
N LEU A 71 10.74 1.29 6.69
CA LEU A 71 12.11 1.29 6.19
C LEU A 71 12.59 2.71 5.84
N SER A 72 11.76 3.47 5.12
CA SER A 72 12.12 4.82 4.71
C SER A 72 12.30 5.76 5.91
N ALA A 73 11.44 5.67 6.93
CA ALA A 73 11.58 6.44 8.16
C ALA A 73 12.86 6.05 8.92
N ALA A 74 13.11 4.74 9.08
CA ALA A 74 14.30 4.23 9.75
C ALA A 74 15.61 4.67 9.07
N LEU A 75 15.68 4.55 7.75
CA LEU A 75 16.87 4.95 6.97
C LEU A 75 17.08 6.46 6.98
N SER A 76 15.99 7.22 6.92
CA SER A 76 16.02 8.68 6.98
C SER A 76 16.52 9.21 8.34
N SER A 77 16.23 8.50 9.45
CA SER A 77 16.74 8.87 10.78
C SER A 77 18.28 8.80 10.88
N ARG A 78 18.94 8.13 9.93
CA ARG A 78 20.41 8.11 9.77
C ARG A 78 20.96 9.23 8.92
N GLY A 79 20.15 10.22 8.59
CA GLY A 79 20.54 11.37 7.76
C GLY A 79 20.43 11.11 6.25
N ALA A 80 19.98 9.94 5.82
CA ALA A 80 19.81 9.64 4.40
C ALA A 80 18.58 10.38 3.82
N SER A 81 18.71 10.83 2.58
CA SER A 81 17.61 11.27 1.73
C SER A 81 17.03 10.05 1.02
N VAL A 82 15.84 9.58 1.44
CA VAL A 82 15.27 8.32 0.99
C VAL A 82 14.13 8.56 0.01
N GLY A 83 14.29 8.08 -1.24
CA GLY A 83 13.18 8.01 -2.21
C GLY A 83 12.20 6.91 -1.77
N LEU A 84 10.92 7.22 -1.75
CA LEU A 84 9.84 6.27 -1.42
C LEU A 84 8.84 6.22 -2.58
N TYR A 85 8.77 5.09 -3.27
CA TYR A 85 7.77 4.82 -4.32
C TYR A 85 6.73 3.83 -3.82
N THR A 86 5.46 4.24 -3.79
CA THR A 86 4.33 3.42 -3.31
C THR A 86 3.14 3.50 -4.25
N SER A 87 2.27 2.49 -4.22
CA SER A 87 1.04 2.46 -5.02
C SER A 87 -0.07 1.61 -4.40
N PRO A 88 -1.34 1.93 -4.69
CA PRO A 88 -1.81 3.16 -5.33
C PRO A 88 -1.70 4.39 -4.39
N HIS A 89 -1.88 5.59 -4.92
CA HIS A 89 -2.13 6.78 -4.08
C HIS A 89 -3.55 6.73 -3.50
N LEU A 90 -3.76 7.45 -2.42
CA LEU A 90 -5.06 7.53 -1.77
C LEU A 90 -5.87 8.72 -2.32
N VAL A 91 -5.34 9.93 -2.22
CA VAL A 91 -6.01 11.18 -2.62
C VAL A 91 -5.25 11.90 -3.73
N ASP A 92 -3.96 12.15 -3.55
CA ASP A 92 -3.14 12.94 -4.48
C ASP A 92 -2.18 12.02 -5.25
N PHE A 93 -2.15 12.17 -6.58
CA PHE A 93 -1.23 11.41 -7.45
C PHE A 93 0.22 11.46 -6.98
N ARG A 94 0.66 12.59 -6.42
CA ARG A 94 2.03 12.82 -5.93
C ARG A 94 2.41 11.95 -4.72
N GLU A 95 1.43 11.37 -4.03
CA GLU A 95 1.67 10.41 -2.94
C GLU A 95 2.46 9.19 -3.39
N ARG A 96 2.46 8.88 -4.70
CA ARG A 96 3.19 7.74 -5.27
C ARG A 96 4.70 7.88 -5.16
N MET A 97 5.21 9.10 -5.11
CA MET A 97 6.64 9.38 -5.03
C MET A 97 6.92 10.45 -3.98
N LYS A 98 7.71 10.09 -2.99
CA LYS A 98 8.08 10.96 -1.87
C LYS A 98 9.58 10.88 -1.63
N ILE A 99 10.15 11.92 -1.05
CA ILE A 99 11.50 11.91 -0.50
C ILE A 99 11.40 12.14 0.99
N ILE A 100 11.92 11.22 1.77
CA ILE A 100 11.90 11.26 3.22
C ILE A 100 13.23 11.82 3.71
N ARG A 101 13.18 12.84 4.57
CA ARG A 101 14.36 13.49 5.17
C ARG A 101 14.09 13.79 6.64
N GLY A 102 14.83 13.13 7.54
CA GLY A 102 14.58 13.25 8.98
C GLY A 102 13.11 12.87 9.31
N ASP A 103 12.40 13.77 9.96
CA ASP A 103 11.02 13.57 10.43
C ASP A 103 9.95 14.07 9.45
N SER A 104 10.28 14.30 8.19
CA SER A 104 9.38 14.88 7.20
C SER A 104 9.50 14.22 5.82
N PHE A 105 8.50 14.46 4.99
CA PHE A 105 8.52 14.03 3.58
C PHE A 105 8.28 15.22 2.66
N LEU A 106 8.80 15.09 1.44
CA LEU A 106 8.58 15.98 0.33
C LEU A 106 7.90 15.22 -0.80
N MET A 107 6.88 15.80 -1.41
CA MET A 107 6.30 15.35 -2.68
C MET A 107 6.78 16.27 -3.82
N PRO A 108 6.81 15.78 -5.07
CA PRO A 108 7.14 16.65 -6.20
C PRO A 108 6.11 17.77 -6.32
N GLU A 109 6.58 18.95 -6.73
CA GLU A 109 5.69 20.05 -7.08
C GLU A 109 4.84 19.65 -8.32
N LYS A 110 3.63 20.23 -8.45
CA LYS A 110 2.78 19.96 -9.63
C LYS A 110 3.49 20.26 -10.95
N SER A 111 4.31 21.31 -11.00
CA SER A 111 5.14 21.67 -12.16
C SER A 111 6.23 20.62 -12.44
N GLU A 112 6.81 20.00 -11.42
CA GLU A 112 7.79 18.91 -11.60
C GLU A 112 7.14 17.68 -12.22
N ILE A 113 5.93 17.31 -11.75
CA ILE A 113 5.15 16.20 -12.36
C ILE A 113 4.91 16.45 -13.85
N LEU A 114 4.51 17.66 -14.23
CA LEU A 114 4.32 18.04 -15.64
C LEU A 114 5.64 17.96 -16.43
N SER A 115 6.74 18.44 -15.85
CA SER A 115 8.06 18.34 -16.47
C SER A 115 8.49 16.88 -16.68
N LEU A 116 8.28 16.02 -15.68
CA LEU A 116 8.59 14.59 -15.75
C LEU A 116 7.76 13.88 -16.82
N LEU A 117 6.47 14.17 -16.89
CA LEU A 117 5.54 13.57 -17.87
C LEU A 117 5.96 13.89 -19.32
N HIS A 118 6.54 15.07 -19.56
CA HIS A 118 6.94 15.52 -20.89
C HIS A 118 8.41 15.25 -21.25
N ARG A 119 9.19 14.55 -20.40
CA ARG A 119 10.60 14.27 -20.69
C ARG A 119 10.83 13.39 -21.90
N GLN A 120 9.97 12.38 -22.07
CA GLN A 120 10.06 11.40 -23.15
C GLN A 120 8.66 11.04 -23.64
N SER A 121 8.58 10.48 -24.83
CA SER A 121 7.31 9.95 -25.34
C SER A 121 6.79 8.83 -24.44
N THR A 122 5.52 8.89 -24.12
CA THR A 122 4.79 7.88 -23.34
C THR A 122 3.92 6.98 -24.21
N GLU A 123 4.01 7.13 -25.55
CA GLU A 123 3.21 6.36 -26.49
C GLU A 123 3.42 4.86 -26.31
N GLY A 124 2.32 4.14 -26.25
CA GLY A 124 2.32 2.70 -26.08
C GLY A 124 2.69 2.21 -24.67
N LEU A 125 2.95 3.07 -23.69
CA LEU A 125 3.22 2.68 -22.30
C LEU A 125 1.92 2.58 -21.49
N SER A 126 1.93 1.74 -20.45
CA SER A 126 0.89 1.72 -19.43
C SER A 126 1.07 2.88 -18.44
N PHE A 127 0.00 3.24 -17.76
CA PHE A 127 0.05 4.22 -16.67
C PHE A 127 1.13 3.89 -15.62
N PHE A 128 1.29 2.59 -15.28
CA PHE A 128 2.24 2.20 -14.23
C PHE A 128 3.69 2.27 -14.73
N GLU A 129 3.97 1.93 -16.00
CA GLU A 129 5.30 2.14 -16.61
C GLU A 129 5.70 3.61 -16.58
N ILE A 130 4.78 4.51 -16.94
CA ILE A 130 5.04 5.97 -16.95
C ILE A 130 5.34 6.46 -15.53
N THR A 131 4.49 6.13 -14.56
CA THR A 131 4.67 6.60 -13.18
C THR A 131 5.92 6.03 -12.52
N THR A 132 6.32 4.80 -12.87
CA THR A 132 7.58 4.19 -12.42
C THR A 132 8.79 4.97 -12.98
N GLY A 133 8.82 5.25 -14.28
CA GLY A 133 9.90 6.02 -14.90
C GLY A 133 9.98 7.46 -14.36
N MET A 134 8.83 8.10 -14.12
CA MET A 134 8.77 9.41 -13.48
C MET A 134 9.39 9.40 -12.07
N ALA A 135 9.02 8.41 -11.23
CA ALA A 135 9.56 8.28 -9.88
C ALA A 135 11.08 8.08 -9.90
N PHE A 136 11.57 7.17 -10.74
CA PHE A 136 13.00 6.91 -10.87
C PHE A 136 13.77 8.16 -11.32
N SER A 137 13.22 8.91 -12.29
CA SER A 137 13.81 10.16 -12.75
C SER A 137 13.85 11.23 -11.67
N TRP A 138 12.76 11.41 -10.92
CA TRP A 138 12.68 12.42 -9.87
C TRP A 138 13.65 12.12 -8.72
N PHE A 139 13.79 10.85 -8.33
CA PHE A 139 14.76 10.44 -7.31
C PHE A 139 16.20 10.71 -7.76
N ALA A 140 16.54 10.43 -9.04
CA ALA A 140 17.85 10.73 -9.60
C ALA A 140 18.12 12.25 -9.64
N ASP A 141 17.14 13.07 -10.09
CA ASP A 141 17.26 14.53 -10.12
C ASP A 141 17.48 15.12 -8.72
N ARG A 142 16.80 14.55 -7.73
CA ARG A 142 16.88 14.96 -6.34
C ARG A 142 18.06 14.35 -5.58
N LYS A 143 18.86 13.50 -6.26
CA LYS A 143 20.07 12.85 -5.73
C LYS A 143 19.80 12.18 -4.39
N VAL A 144 18.78 11.29 -4.35
CA VAL A 144 18.51 10.52 -3.14
C VAL A 144 19.68 9.57 -2.85
N ASP A 145 19.94 9.30 -1.57
CA ASP A 145 21.02 8.38 -1.16
C ASP A 145 20.63 6.92 -1.40
N LEU A 146 19.33 6.60 -1.32
CA LEU A 146 18.76 5.31 -1.71
C LEU A 146 17.26 5.47 -1.96
N ALA A 147 16.63 4.43 -2.55
CA ALA A 147 15.19 4.39 -2.73
C ALA A 147 14.56 3.09 -2.21
N VAL A 148 13.38 3.18 -1.60
CA VAL A 148 12.52 2.04 -1.25
C VAL A 148 11.39 1.99 -2.25
N ILE A 149 11.33 0.90 -3.02
CA ILE A 149 10.45 0.74 -4.18
C ILE A 149 9.43 -0.36 -3.91
N GLU A 150 8.16 -0.01 -3.86
CA GLU A 150 7.03 -0.93 -3.77
C GLU A 150 6.65 -1.42 -5.17
N THR A 151 6.45 -2.75 -5.35
CA THR A 151 5.82 -3.29 -6.57
C THR A 151 4.35 -2.88 -6.66
N GLY A 152 3.86 -2.59 -7.87
CA GLY A 152 2.45 -2.33 -8.08
C GLY A 152 1.61 -3.60 -8.02
N LEU A 153 2.01 -4.62 -8.78
CA LEU A 153 1.30 -5.88 -8.89
C LEU A 153 2.25 -7.05 -9.14
N GLY A 154 2.07 -8.14 -8.38
CA GLY A 154 2.90 -9.33 -8.53
C GLY A 154 4.35 -9.08 -8.12
N GLY A 155 5.27 -9.21 -9.04
CA GLY A 155 6.71 -8.98 -8.87
C GLY A 155 7.47 -9.24 -10.18
N ARG A 156 7.39 -10.45 -10.73
CA ARG A 156 8.18 -10.89 -11.91
C ARG A 156 8.03 -9.97 -13.11
N LEU A 157 6.82 -9.56 -13.44
CA LEU A 157 6.49 -8.69 -14.59
C LEU A 157 6.07 -7.28 -14.17
N ASP A 158 6.28 -6.92 -12.89
CA ASP A 158 6.01 -5.57 -12.42
C ASP A 158 6.99 -4.56 -13.05
N SER A 159 6.51 -3.39 -13.46
CA SER A 159 7.36 -2.38 -14.10
C SER A 159 8.54 -1.93 -13.25
N THR A 160 8.43 -2.05 -11.92
CA THR A 160 9.55 -1.75 -11.01
C THR A 160 10.66 -2.80 -11.07
N ASN A 161 10.41 -4.01 -11.61
CA ASN A 161 11.34 -5.13 -11.59
C ASN A 161 12.49 -5.04 -12.62
N ILE A 162 12.68 -3.88 -13.23
CA ILE A 162 13.88 -3.57 -14.03
C ILE A 162 15.10 -3.26 -13.18
N ILE A 163 14.93 -2.97 -11.88
CA ILE A 163 16.00 -2.63 -10.95
C ILE A 163 16.77 -3.87 -10.45
N THR A 164 18.01 -3.64 -10.02
CA THR A 164 18.79 -4.60 -9.22
C THR A 164 18.95 -4.01 -7.82
N PRO A 165 18.14 -4.45 -6.83
CA PRO A 165 18.16 -3.88 -5.50
C PRO A 165 19.34 -4.41 -4.66
N CYS A 166 19.66 -3.70 -3.56
CA CYS A 166 20.59 -4.20 -2.55
C CYS A 166 19.90 -5.21 -1.58
N LEU A 167 18.56 -5.20 -1.51
CA LEU A 167 17.76 -6.14 -0.76
C LEU A 167 16.39 -6.31 -1.44
N SER A 168 15.96 -7.54 -1.68
CA SER A 168 14.60 -7.88 -2.10
C SER A 168 13.78 -8.34 -0.89
N ILE A 169 12.56 -7.82 -0.73
CA ILE A 169 11.68 -8.17 0.40
C ILE A 169 10.33 -8.66 -0.15
N VAL A 170 9.87 -9.80 0.36
CA VAL A 170 8.49 -10.26 0.14
C VAL A 170 7.76 -10.22 1.47
N THR A 171 6.73 -9.37 1.55
CA THR A 171 5.84 -9.26 2.72
C THR A 171 4.84 -10.43 2.75
N SER A 172 3.66 -10.29 3.33
CA SER A 172 2.70 -11.40 3.40
C SER A 172 2.22 -11.86 2.02
N ILE A 173 1.89 -13.16 1.90
CA ILE A 173 1.23 -13.75 0.76
C ILE A 173 -0.23 -14.03 1.12
N GLY A 174 -1.12 -13.85 0.17
CA GLY A 174 -2.55 -14.14 0.28
C GLY A 174 -3.20 -14.12 -1.10
N LEU A 175 -4.39 -14.69 -1.21
CA LEU A 175 -5.17 -14.66 -2.44
C LEU A 175 -5.61 -13.22 -2.73
N ASP A 176 -5.15 -12.69 -3.82
CA ASP A 176 -5.54 -11.41 -4.39
C ASP A 176 -5.11 -11.37 -5.87
N HIS A 177 -5.89 -10.72 -6.71
CA HIS A 177 -5.63 -10.61 -8.15
C HIS A 177 -5.43 -11.97 -8.83
N CYS A 178 -6.25 -12.96 -8.45
CA CYS A 178 -6.11 -14.35 -8.90
C CYS A 178 -6.17 -14.52 -10.44
N ASP A 179 -6.92 -13.67 -11.12
CA ASP A 179 -7.03 -13.66 -12.59
C ASP A 179 -5.68 -13.42 -13.30
N LEU A 180 -4.73 -12.76 -12.65
CA LEU A 180 -3.42 -12.42 -13.22
C LEU A 180 -2.26 -13.17 -12.57
N LEU A 181 -2.29 -13.33 -11.26
CA LEU A 181 -1.17 -13.90 -10.50
C LEU A 181 -1.31 -15.40 -10.29
N GLY A 182 -2.47 -15.96 -10.69
CA GLY A 182 -2.80 -17.36 -10.48
C GLY A 182 -3.71 -17.59 -9.28
N ASP A 183 -4.37 -18.73 -9.29
CA ASP A 183 -5.47 -19.13 -8.42
C ASP A 183 -5.02 -19.89 -7.16
N SER A 184 -3.70 -19.93 -6.89
CA SER A 184 -3.14 -20.56 -5.69
C SER A 184 -2.09 -19.68 -5.01
N ILE A 185 -1.92 -19.89 -3.71
CA ILE A 185 -0.92 -19.21 -2.87
C ILE A 185 0.50 -19.40 -3.42
N GLU A 186 0.81 -20.60 -3.93
CA GLU A 186 2.12 -20.94 -4.49
C GLU A 186 2.39 -20.16 -5.80
N LYS A 187 1.39 -20.03 -6.68
CA LYS A 187 1.53 -19.24 -7.92
C LYS A 187 1.77 -17.78 -7.60
N ILE A 188 1.01 -17.22 -6.66
CA ILE A 188 1.16 -15.84 -6.21
C ILE A 188 2.54 -15.63 -5.57
N ALA A 189 3.02 -16.57 -4.74
CA ALA A 189 4.35 -16.55 -4.17
C ALA A 189 5.44 -16.56 -5.25
N ALA A 190 5.29 -17.40 -6.28
CA ALA A 190 6.22 -17.50 -7.40
C ALA A 190 6.33 -16.19 -8.21
N GLU A 191 5.20 -15.51 -8.46
CA GLU A 191 5.17 -14.20 -9.12
C GLU A 191 5.89 -13.14 -8.29
N LYS A 192 5.66 -13.11 -6.96
CA LYS A 192 6.30 -12.13 -6.07
C LYS A 192 7.79 -12.42 -5.89
N ALA A 193 8.20 -13.68 -5.80
CA ALA A 193 9.61 -14.08 -5.77
C ALA A 193 10.38 -13.73 -7.06
N GLY A 194 9.69 -13.34 -8.12
CA GLY A 194 10.29 -12.82 -9.35
C GLY A 194 11.12 -11.54 -9.17
N ILE A 195 11.06 -10.87 -8.01
CA ILE A 195 11.94 -9.74 -7.67
C ILE A 195 13.31 -10.16 -7.15
N PHE A 196 13.54 -11.44 -6.86
CA PHE A 196 14.86 -11.95 -6.43
C PHE A 196 15.88 -11.79 -7.55
N LYS A 197 17.11 -11.42 -7.20
CA LYS A 197 18.19 -11.15 -8.15
C LYS A 197 19.46 -11.93 -7.79
N PRO A 198 20.29 -12.29 -8.77
CA PRO A 198 21.56 -12.99 -8.54
C PRO A 198 22.46 -12.22 -7.56
N GLY A 199 22.95 -12.90 -6.52
CA GLY A 199 23.85 -12.32 -5.53
C GLY A 199 23.21 -11.30 -4.58
N VAL A 200 21.91 -11.10 -4.64
CA VAL A 200 21.16 -10.18 -3.77
C VAL A 200 20.49 -10.97 -2.63
N LYS A 201 20.53 -10.42 -1.42
CA LYS A 201 19.78 -10.98 -0.30
C LYS A 201 18.28 -10.85 -0.54
N ALA A 202 17.54 -11.93 -0.26
CA ALA A 202 16.08 -11.99 -0.34
C ALA A 202 15.52 -12.29 1.05
N LEU A 203 14.68 -11.39 1.56
CA LEU A 203 13.99 -11.56 2.84
C LEU A 203 12.51 -11.82 2.60
N VAL A 204 11.98 -12.89 3.17
CA VAL A 204 10.57 -13.26 3.13
C VAL A 204 10.00 -13.18 4.54
N TYR A 205 8.75 -12.77 4.67
CA TYR A 205 8.07 -12.50 5.94
C TYR A 205 8.05 -13.67 6.94
N GLY A 206 8.06 -14.92 6.46
CA GLY A 206 8.05 -16.11 7.30
C GLY A 206 8.12 -17.41 6.48
N ASP A 207 8.43 -18.52 7.16
CA ASP A 207 8.55 -19.87 6.60
C ASP A 207 7.19 -20.60 6.60
N ASP A 208 6.25 -20.08 5.81
CA ASP A 208 4.94 -20.69 5.62
C ASP A 208 5.09 -21.97 4.77
N PRO A 209 4.60 -23.14 5.23
CA PRO A 209 4.75 -24.40 4.50
C PRO A 209 4.20 -24.39 3.06
N LEU A 210 3.20 -23.59 2.76
CA LEU A 210 2.62 -23.48 1.41
C LEU A 210 3.51 -22.69 0.44
N THR A 211 4.34 -21.79 0.94
CA THR A 211 5.11 -20.86 0.10
C THR A 211 6.61 -21.02 0.23
N ALA A 212 7.09 -21.59 1.33
CA ALA A 212 8.51 -21.69 1.65
C ALA A 212 9.33 -22.39 0.57
N GLU A 213 8.83 -23.51 0.05
CA GLU A 213 9.54 -24.26 -0.99
C GLU A 213 9.59 -23.51 -2.31
N VAL A 214 8.55 -22.73 -2.63
CA VAL A 214 8.52 -21.84 -3.80
C VAL A 214 9.64 -20.79 -3.68
N PHE A 215 9.77 -20.15 -2.51
CA PHE A 215 10.82 -19.17 -2.26
C PHE A 215 12.22 -19.78 -2.30
N ARG A 216 12.43 -20.98 -1.69
CA ARG A 216 13.70 -21.72 -1.74
C ARG A 216 14.10 -22.05 -3.19
N SER A 217 13.16 -22.60 -3.96
CA SER A 217 13.39 -22.95 -5.36
C SER A 217 13.71 -21.72 -6.22
N LYS A 218 12.97 -20.62 -6.04
CA LYS A 218 13.22 -19.37 -6.79
C LYS A 218 14.55 -18.72 -6.43
N ALA A 219 14.90 -18.67 -5.15
CA ALA A 219 16.19 -18.15 -4.69
C ALA A 219 17.36 -18.98 -5.21
N ALA A 220 17.29 -20.31 -5.09
CA ALA A 220 18.31 -21.21 -5.65
C ALA A 220 18.44 -21.06 -7.16
N GLY A 221 17.31 -20.98 -7.88
CA GLY A 221 17.29 -20.85 -9.34
C GLY A 221 17.89 -19.54 -9.87
N CYS A 222 17.88 -18.46 -9.09
CA CYS A 222 18.51 -17.19 -9.49
C CYS A 222 19.81 -16.87 -8.74
N GLY A 223 20.22 -17.68 -7.75
CA GLY A 223 21.41 -17.41 -6.94
C GLY A 223 21.25 -16.28 -5.93
N ALA A 224 20.04 -16.09 -5.39
CA ALA A 224 19.78 -15.16 -4.30
C ALA A 224 20.03 -15.82 -2.94
N GLU A 225 20.49 -15.06 -1.95
CA GLU A 225 20.66 -15.52 -0.57
C GLU A 225 19.34 -15.31 0.19
N LEU A 226 18.62 -16.42 0.49
CA LEU A 226 17.28 -16.39 1.07
C LEU A 226 17.30 -16.38 2.61
N TYR A 227 16.48 -15.51 3.19
CA TYR A 227 16.18 -15.41 4.62
C TYR A 227 14.67 -15.42 4.86
N PHE A 228 14.23 -16.12 5.92
CA PHE A 228 12.88 -16.04 6.46
C PHE A 228 12.91 -15.18 7.72
N ALA A 229 12.04 -14.18 7.83
CA ALA A 229 12.09 -13.18 8.89
C ALA A 229 11.85 -13.76 10.29
N ASP A 230 11.01 -14.81 10.41
CA ASP A 230 10.79 -15.55 11.66
C ASP A 230 12.07 -16.24 12.13
N HIS A 231 12.67 -17.10 11.29
CA HIS A 231 13.93 -17.80 11.61
C HIS A 231 15.08 -16.82 11.87
N TYR A 232 15.14 -15.74 11.08
CA TYR A 232 16.18 -14.72 11.27
C TYR A 232 16.01 -13.98 12.60
N ALA A 233 14.79 -13.65 13.00
CA ALA A 233 14.49 -13.04 14.29
C ALA A 233 14.74 -14.00 15.47
N ASP A 234 14.33 -15.27 15.34
CA ASP A 234 14.54 -16.28 16.38
C ASP A 234 16.03 -16.53 16.67
N SER A 235 16.89 -16.39 15.65
CA SER A 235 18.33 -16.48 15.80
C SER A 235 18.99 -15.23 16.43
N ARG A 236 18.21 -14.18 16.73
CA ARG A 236 18.67 -12.86 17.20
C ARG A 236 17.75 -12.32 18.29
N PRO A 237 18.00 -12.70 19.56
CA PRO A 237 17.13 -12.32 20.69
C PRO A 237 16.85 -10.82 20.80
N GLU A 238 17.79 -9.97 20.35
CA GLU A 238 17.65 -8.53 20.34
C GLU A 238 16.50 -8.05 19.41
N ILE A 239 16.25 -8.74 18.30
CA ILE A 239 15.11 -8.42 17.41
C ILE A 239 13.80 -8.79 18.08
N GLY A 240 13.73 -9.94 18.76
CA GLY A 240 12.55 -10.35 19.52
C GLY A 240 12.18 -9.35 20.61
N LEU A 241 13.17 -8.89 21.41
CA LEU A 241 12.98 -7.89 22.46
C LEU A 241 12.49 -6.55 21.87
N LEU A 242 13.05 -6.10 20.75
CA LEU A 242 12.59 -4.89 20.06
C LEU A 242 11.18 -5.06 19.55
N LEU A 243 10.84 -6.17 18.94
CA LEU A 243 9.49 -6.45 18.43
C LEU A 243 8.44 -6.33 19.56
N GLU A 244 8.69 -6.93 20.71
CA GLU A 244 7.82 -6.83 21.88
C GLU A 244 7.71 -5.38 22.41
N SER A 245 8.83 -4.67 22.48
CA SER A 245 8.87 -3.31 23.03
C SER A 245 8.24 -2.25 22.13
N LEU A 246 8.24 -2.46 20.81
CA LEU A 246 7.80 -1.48 19.81
C LEU A 246 6.38 -1.71 19.29
N ALA A 247 5.87 -2.95 19.32
CA ALA A 247 4.59 -3.31 18.72
C ALA A 247 3.40 -2.43 19.19
N GLY A 248 3.40 -2.03 20.45
CA GLY A 248 2.37 -1.14 21.01
C GLY A 248 2.64 0.37 20.87
N LYS A 249 3.79 0.75 20.29
CA LYS A 249 4.21 2.16 20.17
C LYS A 249 4.13 2.70 18.73
N LEU A 250 3.82 1.83 17.76
CA LEU A 250 3.68 2.23 16.37
C LEU A 250 2.51 3.21 16.20
N ASP A 251 2.70 4.25 15.40
CA ASP A 251 1.59 5.07 14.89
C ASP A 251 0.69 4.33 13.89
N LEU A 252 1.15 3.19 13.38
CA LEU A 252 0.37 2.20 12.64
C LEU A 252 -0.21 1.16 13.59
N GLN A 253 -1.49 1.29 13.95
CA GLN A 253 -2.11 0.55 15.07
C GLN A 253 -2.78 -0.78 14.68
N GLY A 254 -2.74 -1.20 13.42
CA GLY A 254 -3.25 -2.51 13.00
C GLY A 254 -2.44 -3.66 13.60
N GLU A 255 -3.09 -4.67 14.15
CA GLU A 255 -2.44 -5.87 14.71
C GLU A 255 -1.49 -6.56 13.71
N TYR A 256 -1.83 -6.51 12.42
CA TYR A 256 -1.02 -7.04 11.33
C TYR A 256 0.33 -6.31 11.17
N GLN A 257 0.52 -5.14 11.78
CA GLN A 257 1.77 -4.40 11.73
C GLN A 257 2.90 -5.06 12.52
N LYS A 258 2.59 -5.93 13.47
CA LYS A 258 3.60 -6.72 14.19
C LYS A 258 4.45 -7.57 13.24
N GLN A 259 3.79 -8.19 12.24
CA GLN A 259 4.48 -8.97 11.20
C GLN A 259 5.32 -8.08 10.28
N ASN A 260 4.78 -6.92 9.88
CA ASN A 260 5.51 -5.93 9.08
C ASN A 260 6.74 -5.41 9.84
N LEU A 261 6.58 -5.08 11.12
CA LEU A 261 7.67 -4.63 12.00
C LEU A 261 8.78 -5.69 12.09
N ARG A 262 8.46 -6.97 12.29
CA ARG A 262 9.45 -8.05 12.28
C ARG A 262 10.25 -8.05 10.99
N THR A 263 9.57 -7.99 9.84
CA THR A 263 10.21 -7.95 8.52
C THR A 263 11.15 -6.75 8.39
N VAL A 264 10.74 -5.57 8.88
CA VAL A 264 11.55 -4.34 8.86
C VAL A 264 12.79 -4.45 9.74
N LEU A 265 12.65 -4.93 10.98
CA LEU A 265 13.80 -5.11 11.90
C LEU A 265 14.82 -6.09 11.30
N CYS A 266 14.35 -7.20 10.72
CA CYS A 266 15.22 -8.15 10.01
C CYS A 266 15.89 -7.51 8.80
N ALA A 267 15.17 -6.75 7.99
CA ALA A 267 15.69 -6.06 6.82
C ALA A 267 16.80 -5.06 7.19
N LEU A 268 16.57 -4.22 8.21
CA LEU A 268 17.57 -3.27 8.69
C LEU A 268 18.82 -3.96 9.24
N SER A 269 18.64 -5.05 9.99
CA SER A 269 19.75 -5.87 10.46
C SER A 269 20.56 -6.49 9.31
N LEU A 270 19.90 -7.03 8.27
CA LEU A 270 20.55 -7.58 7.07
C LEU A 270 21.32 -6.51 6.27
N LEU A 271 20.88 -5.26 6.33
CA LEU A 271 21.56 -4.09 5.74
C LEU A 271 22.69 -3.54 6.63
N GLY A 272 22.90 -4.10 7.83
CA GLY A 272 23.91 -3.64 8.77
C GLY A 272 23.54 -2.33 9.48
N ILE A 273 22.27 -1.95 9.48
CA ILE A 273 21.79 -0.75 10.17
C ILE A 273 21.63 -1.07 11.67
N LYS A 274 22.26 -0.26 12.50
CA LYS A 274 22.14 -0.38 13.96
C LYS A 274 20.71 -0.03 14.41
N LEU A 275 20.06 -0.92 15.12
CA LEU A 275 18.71 -0.77 15.66
C LEU A 275 18.74 -0.04 17.02
N ASP A 276 19.14 1.22 17.04
CA ASP A 276 19.16 2.07 18.24
C ASP A 276 17.93 2.96 18.37
N GLY A 277 17.92 3.84 19.39
CA GLY A 277 16.79 4.69 19.73
C GLY A 277 16.27 5.53 18.56
N ASP A 278 17.18 6.15 17.78
CA ASP A 278 16.78 7.02 16.65
C ASP A 278 16.03 6.24 15.58
N VAL A 279 16.54 5.04 15.22
CA VAL A 279 15.90 4.14 14.25
C VAL A 279 14.56 3.64 14.76
N THR A 280 14.49 3.18 16.00
CA THR A 280 13.25 2.64 16.58
C THR A 280 12.18 3.71 16.76
N ASP A 281 12.55 4.91 17.16
CA ASP A 281 11.64 6.05 17.28
C ASP A 281 11.10 6.49 15.91
N ALA A 282 11.93 6.48 14.88
CA ALA A 282 11.48 6.76 13.50
C ALA A 282 10.51 5.69 13.00
N ILE A 283 10.76 4.42 13.27
CA ILE A 283 9.82 3.32 12.95
C ILE A 283 8.49 3.55 13.64
N CYS A 284 8.49 3.91 14.92
CA CYS A 284 7.26 4.14 15.70
C CYS A 284 6.42 5.31 15.17
N ARG A 285 7.03 6.26 14.45
CA ARG A 285 6.39 7.46 13.87
C ARG A 285 6.33 7.42 12.35
N CYS A 286 6.45 6.24 11.74
CA CYS A 286 6.63 6.11 10.29
C CYS A 286 5.43 6.62 9.48
N ALA A 287 4.20 6.46 9.95
CA ALA A 287 3.02 6.99 9.26
C ALA A 287 3.07 8.51 9.18
N ARG A 288 3.37 9.18 10.30
CA ARG A 288 3.55 10.63 10.34
C ARG A 288 4.72 11.10 9.48
N ILE A 289 5.87 10.43 9.57
CA ILE A 289 7.11 10.80 8.84
C ILE A 289 6.91 10.67 7.34
N THR A 290 6.20 9.65 6.87
CA THR A 290 6.04 9.35 5.44
C THR A 290 4.69 9.79 4.85
N GLY A 291 3.77 10.28 5.70
CA GLY A 291 2.40 10.58 5.29
C GLY A 291 1.65 9.35 4.76
N LEU A 292 1.83 8.19 5.44
CA LEU A 292 1.07 6.98 5.16
C LEU A 292 -0.25 7.04 5.91
N HIS A 293 -1.36 6.87 5.22
CA HIS A 293 -2.70 6.93 5.78
C HIS A 293 -3.46 5.61 5.60
N ALA A 294 -4.59 5.50 6.29
CA ALA A 294 -5.58 4.43 6.13
C ALA A 294 -5.02 3.02 6.39
N ARG A 295 -4.27 2.86 7.46
CA ARG A 295 -3.74 1.58 7.96
C ARG A 295 -4.17 1.38 9.41
N TRP A 296 -5.44 1.05 9.63
CA TRP A 296 -6.07 1.06 10.95
C TRP A 296 -5.91 2.44 11.61
N GLU A 297 -6.18 3.47 10.85
CA GLU A 297 -6.00 4.86 11.26
C GLU A 297 -7.23 5.35 12.01
N GLN A 298 -7.03 5.82 13.24
CA GLN A 298 -8.07 6.54 13.96
C GLN A 298 -8.16 7.96 13.39
N ILE A 299 -9.29 8.30 12.76
CA ILE A 299 -9.52 9.62 12.15
C ILE A 299 -10.41 10.51 13.01
N ASP A 300 -11.13 9.96 13.97
CA ASP A 300 -11.92 10.71 14.93
C ASP A 300 -12.01 9.96 16.27
N SER A 301 -12.24 10.69 17.36
CA SER A 301 -12.40 10.15 18.71
C SER A 301 -13.84 10.17 19.21
N SER A 302 -14.73 10.95 18.59
CA SER A 302 -16.15 11.08 19.00
C SER A 302 -17.09 11.22 17.78
N PRO A 303 -17.73 10.12 17.36
CA PRO A 303 -17.52 8.74 17.82
C PRO A 303 -16.15 8.20 17.38
N LEU A 304 -15.61 7.21 18.09
CA LEU A 304 -14.38 6.54 17.66
C LEU A 304 -14.54 6.07 16.22
N THR A 305 -13.74 6.62 15.31
CA THR A 305 -13.82 6.32 13.88
C THR A 305 -12.47 5.86 13.37
N ILE A 306 -12.43 4.66 12.78
CA ILE A 306 -11.23 4.00 12.29
C ILE A 306 -11.39 3.74 10.79
N CYS A 307 -10.34 3.96 10.00
CA CYS A 307 -10.33 3.60 8.59
C CYS A 307 -9.16 2.68 8.22
N ASP A 308 -9.41 1.77 7.27
CA ASP A 308 -8.41 0.84 6.75
C ASP A 308 -8.72 0.46 5.30
N ILE A 309 -7.69 0.41 4.45
CA ILE A 309 -7.83 0.07 3.03
C ILE A 309 -7.81 -1.43 2.73
N GLY A 310 -7.80 -2.30 3.72
CA GLY A 310 -7.90 -3.75 3.53
C GLY A 310 -9.13 -4.12 2.71
N HIS A 311 -8.93 -4.89 1.64
CA HIS A 311 -9.98 -5.16 0.65
C HIS A 311 -9.98 -6.60 0.10
N ASN A 312 -9.10 -7.46 0.59
CA ASN A 312 -9.07 -8.89 0.31
C ASN A 312 -9.39 -9.69 1.58
N SER A 313 -9.75 -10.96 1.44
CA SER A 313 -10.17 -11.81 2.55
C SER A 313 -9.14 -11.85 3.69
N ALA A 314 -7.85 -12.01 3.38
CA ALA A 314 -6.78 -12.09 4.38
C ALA A 314 -6.58 -10.78 5.17
N ALA A 315 -6.81 -9.61 4.55
CA ALA A 315 -6.74 -8.32 5.24
C ALA A 315 -8.02 -8.08 6.07
N LEU A 316 -9.20 -8.34 5.50
CA LEU A 316 -10.48 -8.12 6.17
C LEU A 316 -10.67 -9.06 7.36
N GLU A 317 -10.18 -10.29 7.30
CA GLU A 317 -10.18 -11.22 8.44
C GLU A 317 -9.48 -10.60 9.66
N LYS A 318 -8.26 -10.06 9.45
CA LYS A 318 -7.49 -9.41 10.51
C LYS A 318 -8.17 -8.14 11.03
N ASN A 319 -8.70 -7.33 10.12
CA ASN A 319 -9.39 -6.09 10.48
C ASN A 319 -10.66 -6.37 11.28
N PHE A 320 -11.49 -7.30 10.85
CA PHE A 320 -12.71 -7.64 11.58
C PHE A 320 -12.42 -8.37 12.90
N ALA A 321 -11.36 -9.18 12.97
CA ALA A 321 -10.93 -9.77 14.24
C ALA A 321 -10.51 -8.68 15.25
N GLN A 322 -9.70 -7.72 14.81
CA GLN A 322 -9.28 -6.59 15.65
C GLN A 322 -10.48 -5.71 16.05
N LEU A 323 -11.42 -5.46 15.13
CA LEU A 323 -12.62 -4.67 15.38
C LEU A 323 -13.50 -5.32 16.47
N ARG A 324 -13.73 -6.65 16.38
CA ARG A 324 -14.42 -7.41 17.44
C ARG A 324 -13.68 -7.34 18.78
N GLY A 325 -12.33 -7.37 18.74
CA GLY A 325 -11.48 -7.27 19.93
C GLY A 325 -11.61 -5.98 20.70
N LEU A 326 -12.16 -4.91 20.11
CA LEU A 326 -12.47 -3.66 20.80
C LEU A 326 -13.65 -3.79 21.76
N GLY A 327 -14.50 -4.82 21.62
CA GLY A 327 -15.68 -5.04 22.47
C GLY A 327 -16.75 -3.95 22.35
N ARG A 328 -16.79 -3.25 21.20
CA ARG A 328 -17.69 -2.12 20.94
C ARG A 328 -18.80 -2.48 19.96
N ASN A 329 -19.88 -1.72 19.96
CA ASN A 329 -20.94 -1.81 18.97
C ASN A 329 -20.44 -1.27 17.61
N MET A 330 -20.48 -2.09 16.57
CA MET A 330 -19.83 -1.84 15.30
C MET A 330 -20.79 -1.20 14.27
N TYR A 331 -20.42 -0.04 13.75
CA TYR A 331 -21.07 0.71 12.69
C TYR A 331 -20.10 0.71 11.48
N ILE A 332 -20.36 -0.13 10.46
CA ILE A 332 -19.41 -0.39 9.39
C ILE A 332 -19.86 0.28 8.09
N VAL A 333 -19.12 1.29 7.64
CA VAL A 333 -19.25 1.85 6.29
C VAL A 333 -18.45 0.98 5.34
N TYR A 334 -19.13 0.37 4.35
CA TYR A 334 -18.53 -0.66 3.52
C TYR A 334 -18.87 -0.51 2.04
N GLY A 335 -17.88 -0.67 1.20
CA GLY A 335 -18.01 -0.71 -0.25
C GLY A 335 -16.79 -1.34 -0.91
N VAL A 336 -17.02 -2.08 -1.99
CA VAL A 336 -15.98 -2.89 -2.66
C VAL A 336 -15.96 -2.65 -4.16
N MET A 337 -14.88 -3.09 -4.80
CA MET A 337 -14.77 -3.16 -6.26
C MET A 337 -15.49 -4.39 -6.80
N ALA A 338 -15.94 -4.32 -8.05
CA ALA A 338 -16.72 -5.37 -8.70
C ALA A 338 -15.94 -6.67 -8.94
N ASP A 339 -14.59 -6.61 -8.91
CA ASP A 339 -13.68 -7.74 -9.07
C ASP A 339 -13.39 -8.50 -7.77
N LYS A 340 -13.99 -8.11 -6.64
CA LYS A 340 -13.73 -8.79 -5.35
C LYS A 340 -14.66 -9.95 -5.11
N ASP A 341 -14.08 -11.02 -4.56
CA ASP A 341 -14.80 -12.25 -4.20
C ASP A 341 -15.61 -12.04 -2.90
N LEU A 342 -16.88 -11.68 -3.05
CA LEU A 342 -17.78 -11.48 -1.92
C LEU A 342 -18.14 -12.78 -1.20
N GLU A 343 -18.10 -13.92 -1.88
CA GLU A 343 -18.39 -15.24 -1.26
C GLU A 343 -17.30 -15.60 -0.24
N ALA A 344 -16.04 -15.25 -0.54
CA ALA A 344 -14.94 -15.42 0.40
C ALA A 344 -14.94 -14.38 1.53
N ILE A 345 -15.48 -13.17 1.30
CA ILE A 345 -15.48 -12.07 2.27
C ILE A 345 -16.65 -12.15 3.24
N LYS A 346 -17.86 -12.44 2.77
CA LYS A 346 -19.10 -12.42 3.56
C LYS A 346 -19.03 -13.26 4.84
N PRO A 347 -18.46 -14.48 4.86
CA PRO A 347 -18.33 -15.28 6.09
C PRO A 347 -17.48 -14.62 7.19
N LEU A 348 -16.58 -13.71 6.82
CA LEU A 348 -15.68 -13.00 7.74
C LEU A 348 -16.36 -11.80 8.42
N MET A 349 -17.42 -11.27 7.80
CA MET A 349 -18.09 -10.05 8.24
C MET A 349 -18.78 -10.23 9.60
N PRO A 350 -18.61 -9.27 10.55
CA PRO A 350 -19.32 -9.29 11.83
C PRO A 350 -20.85 -9.27 11.64
N ARG A 351 -21.53 -10.30 12.12
CA ARG A 351 -23.00 -10.41 11.99
C ARG A 351 -23.76 -9.47 12.92
N GLU A 352 -23.11 -9.09 14.01
CA GLU A 352 -23.59 -8.19 15.06
C GLU A 352 -23.47 -6.70 14.67
N ALA A 353 -22.77 -6.40 13.59
CA ALA A 353 -22.54 -5.04 13.12
C ALA A 353 -23.70 -4.47 12.31
N LYS A 354 -23.83 -3.14 12.29
CA LYS A 354 -24.71 -2.40 11.38
C LYS A 354 -23.90 -1.91 10.17
N TYR A 355 -24.35 -2.25 8.97
CA TYR A 355 -23.65 -1.92 7.72
C TYR A 355 -24.30 -0.75 6.99
N TYR A 356 -23.48 0.22 6.60
CA TYR A 356 -23.80 1.40 5.82
C TYR A 356 -23.11 1.25 4.45
N LEU A 357 -23.86 0.75 3.47
CA LEU A 357 -23.31 0.36 2.17
C LEU A 357 -23.29 1.52 1.20
N ALA A 358 -22.15 1.76 0.56
CA ALA A 358 -22.03 2.78 -0.48
C ALA A 358 -21.06 2.32 -1.59
N ALA A 359 -21.27 2.83 -2.80
CA ALA A 359 -20.34 2.64 -3.91
C ALA A 359 -19.48 3.91 -4.08
N PRO A 360 -18.13 3.82 -4.01
CA PRO A 360 -17.28 4.96 -4.33
C PRO A 360 -17.44 5.39 -5.80
N ARG A 361 -17.17 6.68 -6.07
CA ARG A 361 -17.37 7.33 -7.39
C ARG A 361 -16.31 6.92 -8.42
N ILE A 362 -16.18 5.62 -8.66
CA ILE A 362 -15.30 5.07 -9.70
C ILE A 362 -16.04 3.99 -10.48
N SER A 363 -15.78 3.91 -11.80
CA SER A 363 -16.46 2.98 -12.71
C SER A 363 -16.34 1.50 -12.33
N ARG A 364 -15.30 1.12 -11.58
CA ARG A 364 -15.07 -0.25 -11.09
C ARG A 364 -15.81 -0.61 -9.80
N SER A 365 -16.49 0.34 -9.18
CA SER A 365 -17.23 0.07 -7.95
C SER A 365 -18.31 -0.97 -8.19
N LEU A 366 -18.49 -1.88 -7.24
CA LEU A 366 -19.68 -2.72 -7.23
C LEU A 366 -20.90 -1.84 -6.95
N ASP A 367 -21.92 -1.97 -7.80
CA ASP A 367 -23.19 -1.28 -7.59
C ASP A 367 -23.75 -1.55 -6.20
N VAL A 368 -24.21 -0.50 -5.52
CA VAL A 368 -24.66 -0.60 -4.13
C VAL A 368 -25.86 -1.52 -3.95
N GLY A 369 -26.76 -1.62 -4.96
CA GLY A 369 -27.88 -2.54 -4.93
C GLY A 369 -27.44 -3.99 -5.04
N LYS A 370 -26.42 -4.27 -5.89
CA LYS A 370 -25.82 -5.60 -5.98
C LYS A 370 -25.13 -5.98 -4.68
N LEU A 371 -24.36 -5.06 -4.07
CA LEU A 371 -23.71 -5.25 -2.78
C LEU A 371 -24.75 -5.51 -1.68
N TYR A 372 -25.82 -4.71 -1.66
CA TYR A 372 -26.92 -4.90 -0.71
C TYR A 372 -27.51 -6.31 -0.79
N ASN A 373 -27.79 -6.80 -1.99
CA ASN A 373 -28.35 -8.14 -2.19
C ASN A 373 -27.36 -9.25 -1.81
N ALA A 374 -26.09 -9.11 -2.18
CA ALA A 374 -25.06 -10.10 -1.86
C ALA A 374 -24.83 -10.26 -0.33
N LEU A 375 -25.03 -9.19 0.44
CA LEU A 375 -24.89 -9.20 1.90
C LEU A 375 -26.19 -9.54 2.64
N GLU A 376 -27.13 -10.24 2.01
CA GLU A 376 -28.35 -10.73 2.66
C GLU A 376 -28.03 -11.49 3.96
N GLY A 377 -28.82 -11.21 5.02
CA GLY A 377 -28.65 -11.79 6.36
C GLY A 377 -27.82 -10.93 7.33
N LEU A 378 -27.27 -9.78 6.87
CA LEU A 378 -26.65 -8.77 7.73
C LEU A 378 -27.62 -7.60 7.97
N ASP A 379 -27.49 -6.88 9.10
CA ASP A 379 -28.20 -5.60 9.33
C ASP A 379 -27.55 -4.54 8.45
N ARG A 380 -28.20 -4.16 7.36
CA ARG A 380 -27.62 -3.33 6.31
C ARG A 380 -28.58 -2.29 5.74
N ARG A 381 -28.03 -1.13 5.38
CA ARG A 381 -28.71 -0.05 4.67
C ARG A 381 -27.84 0.43 3.51
N ALA A 382 -28.47 0.77 2.36
CA ALA A 382 -27.77 1.29 1.19
C ALA A 382 -27.91 2.83 1.13
N PHE A 383 -26.83 3.49 0.72
CA PHE A 383 -26.75 4.95 0.62
C PHE A 383 -26.31 5.40 -0.77
N PRO A 384 -26.74 6.59 -1.23
CA PRO A 384 -26.43 7.09 -2.57
C PRO A 384 -24.98 7.53 -2.74
N SER A 385 -24.25 7.78 -1.65
CA SER A 385 -22.84 8.19 -1.67
C SER A 385 -22.09 7.73 -0.43
N VAL A 386 -20.75 7.69 -0.50
CA VAL A 386 -19.88 7.41 0.64
C VAL A 386 -20.09 8.45 1.75
N GLU A 387 -20.17 9.73 1.38
CA GLU A 387 -20.43 10.85 2.29
C GLU A 387 -21.71 10.63 3.12
N SER A 388 -22.83 10.30 2.47
CA SER A 388 -24.09 10.06 3.16
C SER A 388 -24.06 8.82 4.06
N ALA A 389 -23.33 7.77 3.66
CA ALA A 389 -23.15 6.58 4.47
C ALA A 389 -22.33 6.86 5.73
N VAL A 390 -21.22 7.61 5.59
CA VAL A 390 -20.35 8.03 6.70
C VAL A 390 -21.11 8.94 7.66
N ALA A 391 -21.82 9.96 7.14
CA ALA A 391 -22.58 10.88 7.96
C ALA A 391 -23.64 10.15 8.80
N GLN A 392 -24.40 9.23 8.19
CA GLN A 392 -25.44 8.48 8.90
C GLN A 392 -24.84 7.49 9.90
N ALA A 393 -23.76 6.80 9.56
CA ALA A 393 -23.07 5.89 10.49
C ALA A 393 -22.58 6.64 11.73
N ARG A 394 -22.01 7.82 11.56
CA ARG A 394 -21.57 8.69 12.67
C ARG A 394 -22.72 9.22 13.51
N GLU A 395 -23.80 9.69 12.85
CA GLU A 395 -25.01 10.16 13.56
C GLU A 395 -25.61 9.06 14.44
N ASP A 396 -25.71 7.84 13.92
CA ASP A 396 -26.22 6.69 14.67
C ASP A 396 -25.27 6.28 15.79
N ALA A 397 -23.95 6.32 15.54
CA ALA A 397 -22.91 6.00 16.52
C ALA A 397 -22.84 7.04 17.66
N LEU A 398 -23.10 8.32 17.42
CA LEU A 398 -23.15 9.35 18.47
C LEU A 398 -24.23 9.12 19.54
N LYS A 399 -25.26 8.32 19.21
CA LYS A 399 -26.35 7.94 20.13
C LYS A 399 -25.96 6.73 21.02
N ASP A 400 -24.80 6.13 20.76
CA ASP A 400 -24.32 4.91 21.40
C ASP A 400 -22.90 5.15 21.99
N PRO A 401 -22.77 5.25 23.33
CA PRO A 401 -21.49 5.56 23.98
C PRO A 401 -20.42 4.47 23.75
N ASP A 402 -20.83 3.25 23.42
CA ASP A 402 -19.94 2.13 23.18
C ASP A 402 -19.71 1.88 21.68
N ALA A 403 -20.04 2.85 20.80
CA ALA A 403 -19.89 2.70 19.37
C ALA A 403 -18.44 2.78 18.90
N VAL A 404 -18.18 2.08 17.80
CA VAL A 404 -17.04 2.31 16.90
C VAL A 404 -17.54 2.37 15.45
N VAL A 405 -17.13 3.38 14.72
CA VAL A 405 -17.34 3.46 13.26
C VAL A 405 -16.09 2.92 12.58
N TYR A 406 -16.28 1.94 11.70
CA TYR A 406 -15.21 1.42 10.84
C TYR A 406 -15.52 1.73 9.38
N ILE A 407 -14.54 2.27 8.66
CA ILE A 407 -14.64 2.65 7.24
C ILE A 407 -13.65 1.82 6.44
N GLY A 408 -14.14 0.95 5.53
CA GLY A 408 -13.26 0.05 4.82
C GLY A 408 -13.89 -0.73 3.67
N GLY A 409 -13.15 -1.75 3.20
CA GLY A 409 -13.54 -2.61 2.07
C GLY A 409 -12.96 -2.18 0.73
N SER A 410 -12.50 -0.92 0.60
CA SER A 410 -11.85 -0.42 -0.60
C SER A 410 -11.00 0.81 -0.30
N ASN A 411 -9.83 0.92 -0.94
CA ASN A 411 -9.03 2.14 -0.85
C ASN A 411 -9.73 3.38 -1.44
N TYR A 412 -10.62 3.20 -2.42
CA TYR A 412 -11.38 4.31 -3.02
C TYR A 412 -12.45 4.85 -2.08
N LEU A 413 -13.16 3.97 -1.37
CA LEU A 413 -14.13 4.38 -0.36
C LEU A 413 -13.45 5.17 0.75
N VAL A 414 -12.33 4.67 1.25
CA VAL A 414 -11.54 5.34 2.28
C VAL A 414 -10.94 6.65 1.77
N ALA A 415 -10.50 6.71 0.52
CA ALA A 415 -9.97 7.92 -0.11
C ALA A 415 -11.03 9.05 -0.17
N GLU A 416 -12.27 8.74 -0.59
CA GLU A 416 -13.36 9.72 -0.59
C GLU A 416 -13.62 10.24 0.83
N CYS A 417 -13.69 9.35 1.81
CA CYS A 417 -13.88 9.73 3.22
C CYS A 417 -12.77 10.66 3.73
N ILE A 418 -11.49 10.31 3.54
CA ILE A 418 -10.35 11.12 4.02
C ILE A 418 -10.28 12.47 3.32
N SER A 419 -10.61 12.54 2.04
CA SER A 419 -10.66 13.82 1.30
C SER A 419 -11.65 14.80 1.93
N GLU A 420 -12.82 14.32 2.33
CA GLU A 420 -13.86 15.12 2.98
C GLU A 420 -13.45 15.58 4.39
N TYR A 421 -12.85 14.67 5.18
CA TYR A 421 -12.33 15.01 6.51
C TYR A 421 -11.26 16.10 6.46
N ARG A 422 -10.36 16.06 5.49
CA ARG A 422 -9.32 17.09 5.32
C ARG A 422 -9.91 18.44 4.91
N THR A 423 -10.93 18.44 4.07
CA THR A 423 -11.61 19.66 3.62
C THR A 423 -12.40 20.32 4.76
N SER A 424 -13.12 19.53 5.55
CA SER A 424 -13.91 20.03 6.70
C SER A 424 -13.01 20.62 7.79
N ASN A 425 -11.91 19.95 8.16
CA ASN A 425 -10.98 20.44 9.18
C ASN A 425 -10.17 21.65 8.72
N ALA A 426 -9.93 21.82 7.41
CA ALA A 426 -9.30 23.04 6.87
C ALA A 426 -10.22 24.26 6.95
N THR A 427 -11.55 24.04 6.98
CA THR A 427 -12.55 25.13 7.06
C THR A 427 -12.81 25.56 8.51
N GLU A 428 -12.55 24.68 9.49
CA GLU A 428 -12.71 25.00 10.93
C GLU A 428 -11.48 25.73 11.55
N GLN A 429 -10.37 25.84 10.80
CA GLN A 429 -9.14 26.51 11.25
C GLN A 429 -8.98 27.95 10.66
N ILE A 430 -10.02 28.49 9.97
CA ILE A 430 -10.12 29.88 9.51
C ILE A 430 -11.20 30.58 10.36
#